data_6d5c2c705a90ddc676eba3c648acde67
#
_entry.id   6d5c2c705a90ddc676eba3c648acde67
#
_cell.length_a   1.000
_cell.length_b   1.000
_cell.length_c   1.000
_cell.angle_alpha   90.00
_cell.angle_beta   90.00
_cell.angle_gamma   90.00
#
_symmetry.space_group_name_H-M   'P 1'
#
loop_
_entity.id
_entity.type
_entity.pdbx_description
1 polymer ?
#
loop_
_entity_poly.entity_id
_entity_poly.type
_entity_poly.pdbx_seq_one_letter_code
_entity_poly.pdbx_strand_id
1 'polypeptide(L)'
;MKRTRGIDRREFLKFVGAAGALSLPVFRHSMGFAAQWPAKPIRLSIGYAVGGGTDIFCRGFAQAMEGPLRATIEAGNMPGSVAAIATDFVLKRPADGYSWLGTSNFNKFLRPMGYHKGVPWKDWQWFPVAGTYMGWGVKPDSPFKTFHDVLEATKKRPVTVSHSGVGGIWHEGDGILAKAAGVQFSYIPYKGGAPAVLAALQGEVEVASCGVHEQIEFLRAGKLRNLAVFENEPMTVEGMTFEPITKYVPQVKPYTPFSGDISIGVRREAPVEILKAIYQAYLKAYESPRYAEILKQNVGYKVISNPLESDKKAAFRECVTASIFKELGIAKIDPSELGLPRPEEFEKWWPPKDYKPRLT
;
A
#
# COMPACT_ATOMS: atom_id res chain seq x y z
N MET A 1 -60.47 -58.99 -15.31
CA MET A 1 -59.05 -58.81 -14.83
C MET A 1 -58.06 -58.99 -15.99
N LYS A 2 -57.59 -57.94 -16.59
CA LYS A 2 -56.53 -57.96 -17.63
C LYS A 2 -55.23 -57.53 -17.00
N ARG A 3 -54.22 -58.41 -16.99
CA ARG A 3 -52.85 -58.14 -16.55
C ARG A 3 -52.16 -57.30 -17.57
N THR A 4 -51.66 -56.15 -17.17
CA THR A 4 -50.73 -55.32 -17.96
C THR A 4 -49.35 -55.96 -17.89
N ARG A 5 -48.78 -56.32 -19.06
CA ARG A 5 -47.37 -56.76 -19.22
C ARG A 5 -46.42 -55.55 -19.07
N GLY A 6 -45.52 -55.66 -18.11
CA GLY A 6 -44.38 -54.70 -17.97
C GLY A 6 -43.40 -54.87 -19.12
N ILE A 7 -42.88 -53.75 -19.58
CA ILE A 7 -41.84 -53.68 -20.61
C ILE A 7 -40.51 -54.20 -20.02
N ASP A 8 -39.93 -55.19 -20.70
CA ASP A 8 -38.67 -55.85 -20.30
C ASP A 8 -37.49 -54.88 -20.48
N ARG A 9 -36.62 -54.88 -19.47
CA ARG A 9 -35.40 -54.02 -19.43
C ARG A 9 -34.48 -54.20 -20.62
N ARG A 10 -34.56 -55.32 -21.33
CA ARG A 10 -33.77 -55.63 -22.54
C ARG A 10 -34.29 -54.93 -23.82
N GLU A 11 -35.57 -54.63 -23.89
CA GLU A 11 -36.13 -53.90 -25.03
C GLU A 11 -35.91 -52.40 -24.93
N PHE A 12 -35.82 -51.83 -23.70
CA PHE A 12 -35.49 -50.42 -23.49
C PHE A 12 -34.05 -50.08 -23.95
N LEU A 13 -33.12 -51.01 -23.83
CA LEU A 13 -31.74 -50.82 -24.25
C LEU A 13 -31.49 -50.92 -25.77
N LYS A 14 -32.43 -51.45 -26.53
CA LYS A 14 -32.32 -51.50 -28.01
C LYS A 14 -32.84 -50.23 -28.70
N PHE A 15 -33.60 -49.37 -28.00
CA PHE A 15 -34.11 -48.12 -28.56
C PHE A 15 -33.16 -46.91 -28.36
N VAL A 16 -32.09 -47.04 -27.56
CA VAL A 16 -31.10 -45.98 -27.30
C VAL A 16 -29.91 -46.03 -28.28
N GLY A 17 -29.86 -47.04 -29.18
CA GLY A 17 -28.71 -47.29 -30.06
C GLY A 17 -28.72 -46.66 -31.45
N ALA A 18 -29.70 -45.82 -31.82
CA ALA A 18 -29.80 -45.27 -33.16
C ALA A 18 -30.18 -43.76 -33.18
N ALA A 19 -29.55 -42.93 -32.37
CA ALA A 19 -29.59 -41.50 -32.53
C ALA A 19 -28.15 -41.06 -32.77
N GLY A 20 -27.86 -40.72 -34.02
CA GLY A 20 -26.54 -40.33 -34.53
C GLY A 20 -25.87 -39.25 -33.71
N ALA A 21 -24.59 -39.39 -33.50
CA ALA A 21 -23.71 -38.41 -32.92
C ALA A 21 -23.70 -37.11 -33.78
N LEU A 22 -24.64 -36.23 -33.48
CA LEU A 22 -24.50 -34.82 -33.79
C LEU A 22 -23.59 -34.23 -32.74
N SER A 23 -22.29 -34.23 -33.00
CA SER A 23 -21.29 -33.43 -32.23
C SER A 23 -21.60 -31.96 -32.48
N LEU A 24 -22.49 -31.40 -31.64
CA LEU A 24 -22.58 -29.94 -31.50
C LEU A 24 -21.25 -29.46 -30.91
N PRO A 25 -20.60 -28.49 -31.56
CA PRO A 25 -19.42 -27.89 -30.96
C PRO A 25 -19.89 -27.25 -29.63
N VAL A 26 -19.40 -27.78 -28.51
CA VAL A 26 -19.50 -27.11 -27.22
C VAL A 26 -18.64 -25.86 -27.35
N PHE A 27 -19.21 -24.81 -27.90
CA PHE A 27 -18.70 -23.46 -27.70
C PHE A 27 -18.80 -23.19 -26.19
N ARG A 28 -17.70 -23.49 -25.50
CA ARG A 28 -17.50 -22.98 -24.15
C ARG A 28 -17.53 -21.46 -24.28
N HIS A 29 -18.68 -20.88 -23.95
CA HIS A 29 -18.84 -19.46 -23.78
C HIS A 29 -18.00 -19.03 -22.57
N SER A 30 -16.72 -18.76 -22.80
CA SER A 30 -15.87 -18.02 -21.84
C SER A 30 -16.25 -16.53 -21.79
N MET A 31 -17.34 -16.13 -22.45
CA MET A 31 -17.85 -14.75 -22.47
C MET A 31 -18.73 -14.37 -21.27
N GLY A 32 -19.04 -15.30 -20.36
CA GLY A 32 -20.08 -15.05 -19.33
C GLY A 32 -19.59 -14.28 -18.09
N PHE A 33 -18.31 -14.36 -17.72
CA PHE A 33 -17.86 -13.82 -16.43
C PHE A 33 -17.57 -12.30 -16.44
N ALA A 34 -17.05 -11.77 -17.52
CA ALA A 34 -16.72 -10.34 -17.59
C ALA A 34 -17.95 -9.44 -17.82
N ALA A 35 -19.03 -9.97 -18.40
CA ALA A 35 -20.26 -9.21 -18.67
C ALA A 35 -21.10 -8.91 -17.42
N GLN A 36 -20.85 -9.55 -16.28
CA GLN A 36 -21.58 -9.38 -15.02
C GLN A 36 -20.71 -8.94 -13.85
N TRP A 37 -19.39 -8.71 -14.05
CA TRP A 37 -18.55 -8.20 -12.99
C TRP A 37 -18.64 -6.67 -12.91
N PRO A 38 -18.80 -6.09 -11.71
CA PRO A 38 -19.02 -6.70 -10.41
C PRO A 38 -20.51 -7.01 -10.15
N ALA A 39 -20.82 -8.23 -9.69
CA ALA A 39 -22.18 -8.68 -9.33
C ALA A 39 -22.47 -8.72 -7.82
N LYS A 40 -21.46 -8.44 -7.00
CA LYS A 40 -21.51 -8.42 -5.52
C LYS A 40 -20.56 -7.37 -4.98
N PRO A 41 -20.66 -6.98 -3.70
CA PRO A 41 -19.72 -6.06 -3.08
C PRO A 41 -18.26 -6.53 -3.20
N ILE A 42 -17.36 -5.56 -3.37
CA ILE A 42 -15.91 -5.76 -3.41
C ILE A 42 -15.37 -5.54 -2.00
N ARG A 43 -14.50 -6.42 -1.52
CA ARG A 43 -13.88 -6.30 -0.21
C ARG A 43 -12.52 -5.64 -0.31
N LEU A 44 -12.32 -4.53 0.39
CA LEU A 44 -11.04 -3.86 0.55
C LEU A 44 -10.48 -4.12 1.96
N SER A 45 -9.41 -4.90 2.05
CA SER A 45 -8.70 -5.18 3.31
C SER A 45 -7.55 -4.20 3.49
N ILE A 46 -7.66 -3.30 4.47
CA ILE A 46 -6.68 -2.24 4.72
C ILE A 46 -5.68 -2.71 5.79
N GLY A 47 -4.39 -2.79 5.43
CA GLY A 47 -3.33 -3.40 6.25
C GLY A 47 -2.83 -2.56 7.43
N TYR A 48 -3.48 -1.43 7.74
CA TYR A 48 -3.10 -0.51 8.81
C TYR A 48 -4.29 -0.10 9.67
N ALA A 49 -4.03 0.53 10.83
CA ALA A 49 -5.06 0.93 11.77
C ALA A 49 -6.02 1.99 11.19
N VAL A 50 -7.23 2.01 11.75
CA VAL A 50 -8.26 3.01 11.45
C VAL A 50 -7.73 4.43 11.74
N GLY A 51 -8.06 5.37 10.87
CA GLY A 51 -7.67 6.78 10.99
C GLY A 51 -6.23 7.08 10.58
N GLY A 52 -5.43 6.06 10.23
CA GLY A 52 -4.12 6.27 9.60
C GLY A 52 -4.25 6.59 8.11
N GLY A 53 -3.17 7.09 7.50
CA GLY A 53 -3.20 7.54 6.10
C GLY A 53 -3.66 6.47 5.12
N THR A 54 -3.23 5.23 5.29
CA THR A 54 -3.68 4.12 4.43
C THR A 54 -5.20 3.92 4.52
N ASP A 55 -5.77 4.03 5.72
CA ASP A 55 -7.23 3.91 5.91
C ASP A 55 -7.97 5.08 5.24
N ILE A 56 -7.55 6.31 5.53
CA ILE A 56 -8.21 7.54 5.02
C ILE A 56 -8.20 7.55 3.49
N PHE A 57 -7.03 7.38 2.87
CA PHE A 57 -6.90 7.50 1.42
C PHE A 57 -7.46 6.29 0.65
N CYS A 58 -7.23 5.06 1.11
CA CYS A 58 -7.81 3.88 0.46
C CYS A 58 -9.33 3.85 0.57
N ARG A 59 -9.89 4.17 1.73
CA ARG A 59 -11.34 4.21 1.96
C ARG A 59 -11.99 5.33 1.15
N GLY A 60 -11.43 6.53 1.16
CA GLY A 60 -11.93 7.66 0.39
C GLY A 60 -11.86 7.41 -1.12
N PHE A 61 -10.77 6.80 -1.60
CA PHE A 61 -10.63 6.45 -3.01
C PHE A 61 -11.58 5.32 -3.43
N ALA A 62 -11.73 4.29 -2.59
CA ALA A 62 -12.68 3.21 -2.81
C ALA A 62 -14.11 3.75 -2.99
N GLN A 63 -14.56 4.67 -2.12
CA GLN A 63 -15.84 5.34 -2.27
C GLN A 63 -15.97 6.11 -3.59
N ALA A 64 -14.89 6.76 -4.06
CA ALA A 64 -14.89 7.43 -5.36
C ALA A 64 -14.97 6.44 -6.54
N MET A 65 -14.55 5.18 -6.36
CA MET A 65 -14.64 4.12 -7.37
C MET A 65 -16.02 3.45 -7.44
N GLU A 66 -16.85 3.53 -6.40
CA GLU A 66 -18.16 2.84 -6.34
C GLU A 66 -19.09 3.20 -7.50
N GLY A 67 -19.22 4.52 -7.78
CA GLY A 67 -20.04 5.00 -8.91
C GLY A 67 -19.55 4.48 -10.27
N PRO A 68 -18.28 4.69 -10.63
CA PRO A 68 -17.70 4.13 -11.85
C PRO A 68 -17.82 2.62 -12.01
N LEU A 69 -17.69 1.86 -10.92
CA LEU A 69 -17.82 0.39 -10.91
C LEU A 69 -19.27 -0.10 -10.78
N ARG A 70 -20.20 0.77 -10.37
CA ARG A 70 -21.58 0.40 -10.01
C ARG A 70 -21.66 -0.72 -8.96
N ALA A 71 -20.74 -0.67 -7.98
CA ALA A 71 -20.65 -1.65 -6.91
C ALA A 71 -20.22 -1.02 -5.60
N THR A 72 -20.70 -1.55 -4.49
CA THR A 72 -20.22 -1.17 -3.15
C THR A 72 -18.84 -1.74 -2.88
N ILE A 73 -17.97 -0.96 -2.23
CA ILE A 73 -16.65 -1.41 -1.78
C ILE A 73 -16.61 -1.40 -0.26
N GLU A 74 -16.67 -2.58 0.34
CA GLU A 74 -16.65 -2.78 1.79
C GLU A 74 -15.20 -2.73 2.31
N ALA A 75 -14.83 -1.62 2.92
CA ALA A 75 -13.49 -1.42 3.48
C ALA A 75 -13.43 -1.82 4.96
N GLY A 76 -12.50 -2.71 5.30
CA GLY A 76 -12.21 -3.15 6.66
C GLY A 76 -10.72 -3.16 6.98
N ASN A 77 -10.35 -2.81 8.22
CA ASN A 77 -8.95 -2.76 8.65
C ASN A 77 -8.47 -4.10 9.20
N MET A 78 -7.27 -4.50 8.80
CA MET A 78 -6.60 -5.74 9.20
C MET A 78 -5.12 -5.46 9.46
N PRO A 79 -4.78 -4.67 10.50
CA PRO A 79 -3.41 -4.25 10.77
C PRO A 79 -2.55 -5.37 11.32
N GLY A 80 -1.24 -5.32 11.01
CA GLY A 80 -0.22 -6.19 11.60
C GLY A 80 0.93 -6.48 10.63
N SER A 81 2.15 -6.55 11.19
CA SER A 81 3.41 -6.82 10.47
C SER A 81 3.53 -6.01 9.18
N VAL A 82 3.31 -4.69 9.27
CA VAL A 82 3.41 -3.76 8.13
C VAL A 82 2.55 -4.20 6.93
N ALA A 83 1.28 -4.54 7.19
CA ALA A 83 0.28 -5.08 6.25
C ALA A 83 0.47 -6.55 5.82
N ALA A 84 1.41 -7.31 6.37
CA ALA A 84 1.60 -8.72 5.98
C ALA A 84 0.34 -9.57 6.25
N ILE A 85 -0.39 -9.32 7.34
CA ILE A 85 -1.62 -10.06 7.68
C ILE A 85 -2.70 -9.85 6.59
N ALA A 86 -2.94 -8.59 6.20
CA ALA A 86 -3.91 -8.27 5.15
C ALA A 86 -3.45 -8.82 3.78
N THR A 87 -2.15 -8.78 3.51
CA THR A 87 -1.53 -9.31 2.29
C THR A 87 -1.77 -10.82 2.16
N ASP A 88 -1.46 -11.59 3.20
CA ASP A 88 -1.69 -13.03 3.26
C ASP A 88 -3.17 -13.36 3.08
N PHE A 89 -4.04 -12.60 3.77
CA PHE A 89 -5.48 -12.77 3.68
C PHE A 89 -5.99 -12.59 2.23
N VAL A 90 -5.56 -11.54 1.52
CA VAL A 90 -6.01 -11.28 0.15
C VAL A 90 -5.41 -12.28 -0.84
N LEU A 91 -4.14 -12.65 -0.71
CA LEU A 91 -3.49 -13.62 -1.60
C LEU A 91 -4.07 -15.03 -1.49
N LYS A 92 -4.68 -15.39 -0.37
CA LYS A 92 -5.42 -16.66 -0.19
C LYS A 92 -6.83 -16.66 -0.78
N ARG A 93 -7.34 -15.52 -1.24
CA ARG A 93 -8.66 -15.41 -1.87
C ARG A 93 -8.57 -15.70 -3.37
N PRO A 94 -9.72 -16.06 -4.02
CA PRO A 94 -9.75 -16.18 -5.48
C PRO A 94 -9.27 -14.90 -6.17
N ALA A 95 -8.59 -15.06 -7.32
CA ALA A 95 -8.18 -13.94 -8.17
C ALA A 95 -9.33 -13.52 -9.10
N ASP A 96 -10.47 -13.19 -8.52
CA ASP A 96 -11.74 -12.88 -9.21
C ASP A 96 -12.09 -11.38 -9.20
N GLY A 97 -11.15 -10.53 -8.71
CA GLY A 97 -11.32 -9.08 -8.64
C GLY A 97 -12.16 -8.59 -7.45
N TYR A 98 -12.67 -9.47 -6.58
CA TYR A 98 -13.50 -9.07 -5.44
C TYR A 98 -12.75 -8.88 -4.12
N SER A 99 -11.47 -9.20 -4.07
CA SER A 99 -10.64 -9.01 -2.87
C SER A 99 -9.48 -8.09 -3.18
N TRP A 100 -9.48 -6.91 -2.56
CA TRP A 100 -8.47 -5.87 -2.72
C TRP A 100 -7.68 -5.66 -1.43
N LEU A 101 -6.46 -5.20 -1.58
CA LEU A 101 -5.57 -4.83 -0.49
C LEU A 101 -5.36 -3.32 -0.48
N GLY A 102 -5.60 -2.66 0.65
CA GLY A 102 -5.16 -1.28 0.91
C GLY A 102 -3.85 -1.31 1.68
N THR A 103 -2.79 -0.72 1.11
CA THR A 103 -1.45 -0.75 1.72
C THR A 103 -0.65 0.51 1.39
N SER A 104 0.56 0.61 1.94
CA SER A 104 1.53 1.64 1.60
C SER A 104 2.70 1.07 0.81
N ASN A 105 3.26 1.90 -0.06
CA ASN A 105 4.53 1.68 -0.75
C ASN A 105 4.63 0.32 -1.45
N PHE A 106 3.52 -0.15 -2.07
CA PHE A 106 3.48 -1.38 -2.87
C PHE A 106 3.93 -2.64 -2.09
N ASN A 107 3.83 -2.65 -0.76
CA ASN A 107 4.32 -3.75 0.10
C ASN A 107 5.83 -4.02 0.01
N LYS A 108 6.64 -3.07 -0.42
CA LYS A 108 8.10 -3.20 -0.62
C LYS A 108 8.88 -3.70 0.60
N PHE A 109 8.30 -3.62 1.80
CA PHE A 109 8.95 -3.97 3.07
C PHE A 109 8.89 -5.46 3.38
N LEU A 110 7.90 -6.18 2.86
CA LEU A 110 7.51 -7.49 3.37
C LEU A 110 8.58 -8.56 3.17
N ARG A 111 9.17 -8.63 1.98
CA ARG A 111 10.23 -9.62 1.71
C ARG A 111 11.54 -9.28 2.41
N PRO A 112 12.07 -8.04 2.36
CA PRO A 112 13.30 -7.70 3.08
C PRO A 112 13.21 -7.93 4.59
N MET A 113 12.03 -7.75 5.18
CA MET A 113 11.78 -8.00 6.60
C MET A 113 11.40 -9.45 6.93
N GLY A 114 11.30 -10.34 5.93
CA GLY A 114 10.87 -11.72 6.14
C GLY A 114 9.42 -11.88 6.60
N TYR A 115 8.59 -10.84 6.46
CA TYR A 115 7.19 -10.86 6.91
C TYR A 115 6.26 -11.59 5.96
N HIS A 116 6.55 -11.57 4.66
CA HIS A 116 5.78 -12.27 3.64
C HIS A 116 6.63 -12.52 2.40
N LYS A 117 6.30 -13.57 1.62
CA LYS A 117 7.05 -13.96 0.41
C LYS A 117 6.50 -13.33 -0.88
N GLY A 118 5.35 -12.67 -0.82
CA GLY A 118 4.70 -12.07 -1.98
C GLY A 118 5.56 -11.01 -2.65
N VAL A 119 5.64 -11.09 -3.98
CA VAL A 119 6.49 -10.22 -4.80
C VAL A 119 5.67 -9.03 -5.31
N PRO A 120 6.02 -7.79 -4.97
CA PRO A 120 5.20 -6.62 -5.31
C PRO A 120 4.77 -6.53 -6.78
N TRP A 121 5.66 -6.73 -7.72
CA TRP A 121 5.37 -6.60 -9.17
C TRP A 121 4.89 -7.88 -9.85
N LYS A 122 4.86 -9.04 -9.14
CA LYS A 122 4.41 -10.33 -9.70
C LYS A 122 3.03 -10.74 -9.22
N ASP A 123 2.72 -10.47 -7.97
CA ASP A 123 1.49 -10.97 -7.34
C ASP A 123 0.37 -9.93 -7.38
N TRP A 124 0.70 -8.66 -7.67
CA TRP A 124 -0.21 -7.55 -7.58
C TRP A 124 -0.29 -6.74 -8.87
N GLN A 125 -1.47 -6.23 -9.17
CA GLN A 125 -1.68 -5.05 -9.99
C GLN A 125 -1.97 -3.89 -9.05
N TRP A 126 -1.11 -2.88 -9.07
CA TRP A 126 -1.18 -1.73 -8.18
C TRP A 126 -1.90 -0.54 -8.79
N PHE A 127 -2.68 0.12 -7.95
CA PHE A 127 -3.38 1.37 -8.23
C PHE A 127 -2.99 2.36 -7.12
N PRO A 128 -1.95 3.19 -7.31
CA PRO A 128 -1.58 4.22 -6.35
C PRO A 128 -2.70 5.22 -6.17
N VAL A 129 -3.04 5.57 -4.93
CA VAL A 129 -4.19 6.44 -4.65
C VAL A 129 -3.80 7.78 -4.05
N ALA A 130 -2.72 7.86 -3.26
CA ALA A 130 -2.22 9.10 -2.70
C ALA A 130 -0.72 9.04 -2.45
N GLY A 131 -0.03 10.17 -2.59
CA GLY A 131 1.28 10.43 -2.02
C GLY A 131 1.15 11.22 -0.72
N THR A 132 2.08 11.03 0.21
CA THR A 132 2.06 11.67 1.54
C THR A 132 3.46 12.11 1.94
N TYR A 133 3.55 13.10 2.82
CA TYR A 133 4.81 13.65 3.32
C TYR A 133 5.16 13.05 4.68
N MET A 134 6.42 12.75 4.92
CA MET A 134 6.94 12.36 6.23
C MET A 134 7.22 13.61 7.06
N GLY A 135 6.89 13.57 8.35
CA GLY A 135 7.18 14.67 9.27
C GLY A 135 7.42 14.20 10.70
N TRP A 136 8.10 15.03 11.46
CA TRP A 136 8.37 14.82 12.88
C TRP A 136 7.63 15.86 13.71
N GLY A 137 6.77 15.37 14.59
CA GLY A 137 5.94 16.19 15.45
C GLY A 137 6.21 15.97 16.94
N VAL A 138 6.06 17.02 17.75
CA VAL A 138 6.20 16.99 19.21
C VAL A 138 5.05 17.71 19.89
N LYS A 139 4.81 17.43 21.17
CA LYS A 139 3.86 18.22 21.98
C LYS A 139 4.28 19.70 22.03
N PRO A 140 3.32 20.64 22.18
CA PRO A 140 3.62 22.07 22.26
C PRO A 140 4.54 22.45 23.43
N ASP A 141 4.42 21.74 24.54
CA ASP A 141 5.24 21.93 25.76
C ASP A 141 6.59 21.19 25.70
N SER A 142 6.86 20.42 24.65
CA SER A 142 8.15 19.75 24.44
C SER A 142 9.33 20.73 24.52
N PRO A 143 10.45 20.33 25.11
CA PRO A 143 11.69 21.11 25.10
C PRO A 143 12.24 21.29 23.69
N PHE A 144 11.90 20.40 22.76
CA PHE A 144 12.34 20.49 21.37
C PHE A 144 11.53 21.55 20.62
N LYS A 145 12.18 22.65 20.24
CA LYS A 145 11.57 23.76 19.48
C LYS A 145 11.85 23.64 17.98
N THR A 146 12.97 23.05 17.63
CA THR A 146 13.46 22.78 16.28
C THR A 146 13.94 21.35 16.18
N PHE A 147 14.15 20.84 14.96
CA PHE A 147 14.75 19.51 14.79
C PHE A 147 16.22 19.47 15.24
N HIS A 148 16.91 20.61 15.28
CA HIS A 148 18.25 20.71 15.83
C HIS A 148 18.29 20.31 17.32
N ASP A 149 17.27 20.70 18.09
CA ASP A 149 17.21 20.33 19.52
C ASP A 149 17.11 18.81 19.73
N VAL A 150 16.40 18.12 18.83
CA VAL A 150 16.33 16.65 18.83
C VAL A 150 17.72 16.06 18.56
N LEU A 151 18.43 16.57 17.55
CA LEU A 151 19.80 16.12 17.22
C LEU A 151 20.77 16.35 18.39
N GLU A 152 20.72 17.50 19.04
CA GLU A 152 21.56 17.79 20.23
C GLU A 152 21.21 16.89 21.42
N ALA A 153 19.94 16.55 21.61
CA ALA A 153 19.54 15.64 22.67
C ALA A 153 20.06 14.21 22.45
N THR A 154 20.08 13.74 21.17
CA THR A 154 20.60 12.39 20.84
C THR A 154 22.09 12.22 21.13
N LYS A 155 22.87 13.30 21.19
CA LYS A 155 24.29 13.25 21.60
C LYS A 155 24.48 12.90 23.08
N LYS A 156 23.44 13.12 23.89
CA LYS A 156 23.48 12.91 25.35
C LYS A 156 22.75 11.64 25.79
N ARG A 157 21.69 11.28 25.09
CA ARG A 157 20.87 10.11 25.35
C ARG A 157 20.02 9.74 24.14
N PRO A 158 19.53 8.48 24.00
CA PRO A 158 18.54 8.16 23.00
C PRO A 158 17.27 9.01 23.16
N VAL A 159 16.72 9.53 22.06
CA VAL A 159 15.41 10.18 21.99
C VAL A 159 14.40 9.14 21.51
N THR A 160 13.26 9.05 22.22
CA THR A 160 12.18 8.11 21.85
C THR A 160 11.39 8.64 20.66
N VAL A 161 11.25 7.81 19.63
CA VAL A 161 10.57 8.15 18.36
C VAL A 161 9.54 7.08 18.05
N SER A 162 8.27 7.47 17.91
CA SER A 162 7.23 6.54 17.45
C SER A 162 7.18 6.44 15.93
N HIS A 163 6.81 5.28 15.40
CA HIS A 163 6.58 5.08 13.99
C HIS A 163 5.54 3.97 13.71
N SER A 164 5.10 3.85 12.45
CA SER A 164 3.99 2.98 12.02
C SER A 164 4.30 1.48 11.89
N GLY A 165 5.38 1.00 12.52
CA GLY A 165 5.76 -0.42 12.54
C GLY A 165 7.21 -0.65 12.09
N VAL A 166 7.84 -1.68 12.65
CA VAL A 166 9.23 -2.04 12.33
C VAL A 166 9.33 -2.42 10.85
N GLY A 167 10.27 -1.79 10.13
CA GLY A 167 10.45 -1.99 8.70
C GLY A 167 9.37 -1.30 7.84
N GLY A 168 8.55 -0.41 8.40
CA GLY A 168 7.62 0.43 7.64
C GLY A 168 8.29 1.70 7.10
N ILE A 169 7.51 2.49 6.31
CA ILE A 169 8.06 3.67 5.60
C ILE A 169 8.67 4.70 6.55
N TRP A 170 8.02 5.00 7.67
CA TRP A 170 8.53 6.00 8.62
C TRP A 170 9.79 5.50 9.35
N HIS A 171 9.87 4.19 9.67
CA HIS A 171 11.08 3.58 10.20
C HIS A 171 12.24 3.60 9.19
N GLU A 172 11.97 3.39 7.90
CA GLU A 172 12.96 3.52 6.82
C GLU A 172 13.51 4.95 6.75
N GLY A 173 12.62 5.96 6.76
CA GLY A 173 13.02 7.36 6.74
C GLY A 173 13.83 7.76 7.98
N ASP A 174 13.39 7.33 9.16
CA ASP A 174 14.13 7.56 10.42
C ASP A 174 15.52 6.90 10.39
N GLY A 175 15.63 5.70 9.83
CA GLY A 175 16.93 5.01 9.68
C GLY A 175 17.87 5.74 8.74
N ILE A 176 17.36 6.22 7.59
CA ILE A 176 18.14 7.06 6.65
C ILE A 176 18.62 8.32 7.35
N LEU A 177 17.73 9.01 8.06
CA LEU A 177 18.04 10.23 8.80
C LEU A 177 19.09 9.98 9.89
N ALA A 178 18.86 8.95 10.72
CA ALA A 178 19.76 8.61 11.82
C ALA A 178 21.20 8.32 11.31
N LYS A 179 21.30 7.53 10.23
CA LYS A 179 22.58 7.22 9.58
C LYS A 179 23.25 8.49 9.03
N ALA A 180 22.50 9.33 8.32
CA ALA A 180 23.02 10.54 7.72
C ALA A 180 23.47 11.58 8.77
N ALA A 181 22.76 11.68 9.88
CA ALA A 181 23.07 12.58 10.98
C ALA A 181 24.10 12.01 11.99
N GLY A 182 24.45 10.72 11.89
CA GLY A 182 25.34 10.05 12.85
C GLY A 182 24.73 9.94 14.26
N VAL A 183 23.41 9.79 14.38
CA VAL A 183 22.69 9.72 15.66
C VAL A 183 21.96 8.39 15.82
N GLN A 184 21.48 8.12 17.05
CA GLN A 184 20.65 6.96 17.36
C GLN A 184 19.36 7.40 18.03
N PHE A 185 18.23 6.85 17.58
CA PHE A 185 16.92 6.99 18.18
C PHE A 185 16.50 5.72 18.93
N SER A 186 15.65 5.86 19.92
CA SER A 186 14.95 4.74 20.54
C SER A 186 13.58 4.58 19.87
N TYR A 187 13.47 3.60 18.97
CA TYR A 187 12.27 3.40 18.16
C TYR A 187 11.18 2.63 18.89
N ILE A 188 9.97 3.19 18.93
CA ILE A 188 8.78 2.57 19.51
C ILE A 188 7.75 2.33 18.40
N PRO A 189 7.53 1.07 17.99
CA PRO A 189 6.63 0.75 16.86
C PRO A 189 5.16 0.69 17.30
N TYR A 190 4.27 1.22 16.45
CA TYR A 190 2.82 1.14 16.59
C TYR A 190 2.18 0.49 15.35
N LYS A 191 0.89 0.12 15.43
CA LYS A 191 0.15 -0.56 14.33
C LYS A 191 -0.35 0.41 13.25
N GLY A 192 0.36 1.51 13.02
CA GLY A 192 0.03 2.57 12.06
C GLY A 192 0.43 3.94 12.59
N GLY A 193 0.34 4.98 11.76
CA GLY A 193 0.77 6.32 12.14
C GLY A 193 -0.19 7.00 13.10
N ALA A 194 -1.51 6.82 12.98
CA ALA A 194 -2.45 7.42 13.91
C ALA A 194 -2.18 7.05 15.38
N PRO A 195 -2.02 5.76 15.77
CA PRO A 195 -1.63 5.42 17.15
C PRO A 195 -0.23 5.92 17.51
N ALA A 196 0.70 6.03 16.55
CA ALA A 196 2.03 6.58 16.80
C ALA A 196 2.00 8.08 17.14
N VAL A 197 1.13 8.87 16.50
CA VAL A 197 0.90 10.29 16.84
C VAL A 197 0.28 10.41 18.22
N LEU A 198 -0.74 9.58 18.53
CA LEU A 198 -1.39 9.58 19.83
C LEU A 198 -0.42 9.30 20.99
N ALA A 199 0.52 8.37 20.79
CA ALA A 199 1.55 8.08 21.78
C ALA A 199 2.42 9.31 22.10
N ALA A 200 2.77 10.12 21.11
CA ALA A 200 3.50 11.36 21.35
C ALA A 200 2.63 12.40 22.07
N LEU A 201 1.34 12.51 21.73
CA LEU A 201 0.40 13.41 22.41
C LEU A 201 0.18 13.01 23.87
N GLN A 202 0.22 11.72 24.18
CA GLN A 202 0.11 11.18 25.54
C GLN A 202 1.42 11.28 26.32
N GLY A 203 2.54 11.56 25.65
CA GLY A 203 3.87 11.65 26.25
C GLY A 203 4.55 10.30 26.47
N GLU A 204 4.06 9.23 25.84
CA GLU A 204 4.71 7.91 25.85
C GLU A 204 6.04 7.94 25.08
N VAL A 205 6.12 8.78 24.06
CA VAL A 205 7.32 9.06 23.27
C VAL A 205 7.53 10.56 23.13
N GLU A 206 8.76 10.96 22.83
CA GLU A 206 9.13 12.37 22.72
C GLU A 206 8.80 12.96 21.34
N VAL A 207 8.94 12.16 20.29
CA VAL A 207 8.76 12.57 18.90
C VAL A 207 7.86 11.58 18.16
N ALA A 208 6.85 12.08 17.47
CA ALA A 208 6.08 11.32 16.51
C ALA A 208 6.75 11.40 15.13
N SER A 209 7.24 10.29 14.59
CA SER A 209 7.69 10.17 13.20
C SER A 209 6.59 9.48 12.39
N CYS A 210 5.82 10.29 11.65
CA CYS A 210 4.64 9.84 10.93
C CYS A 210 4.41 10.69 9.68
N GLY A 211 3.40 10.35 8.90
CA GLY A 211 2.95 11.21 7.81
C GLY A 211 2.37 12.54 8.31
N VAL A 212 2.59 13.62 7.58
CA VAL A 212 1.97 14.92 7.89
C VAL A 212 0.45 14.79 7.92
N HIS A 213 -0.14 13.96 7.07
CA HIS A 213 -1.58 13.65 7.04
C HIS A 213 -2.10 13.02 8.34
N GLU A 214 -1.25 12.37 9.11
CA GLU A 214 -1.59 11.76 10.42
C GLU A 214 -1.46 12.79 11.56
N GLN A 215 -0.73 13.86 11.33
CA GLN A 215 -0.45 14.93 12.27
C GLN A 215 -1.33 16.16 12.09
N ILE A 216 -1.87 16.39 10.88
CA ILE A 216 -2.39 17.69 10.45
C ILE A 216 -3.54 18.23 11.33
N GLU A 217 -4.46 17.37 11.77
CA GLU A 217 -5.56 17.81 12.64
C GLU A 217 -5.06 18.29 14.02
N PHE A 218 -4.02 17.66 14.53
CA PHE A 218 -3.39 18.07 15.80
C PHE A 218 -2.53 19.33 15.63
N LEU A 219 -1.92 19.52 14.45
CA LEU A 219 -1.21 20.76 14.10
C LEU A 219 -2.17 21.93 13.99
N ARG A 220 -3.30 21.77 13.28
CA ARG A 220 -4.39 22.77 13.18
C ARG A 220 -4.94 23.16 14.55
N ALA A 221 -5.11 22.18 15.42
CA ALA A 221 -5.60 22.39 16.78
C ALA A 221 -4.54 22.94 17.77
N GLY A 222 -3.30 23.17 17.33
CA GLY A 222 -2.20 23.59 18.20
C GLY A 222 -1.79 22.56 19.25
N LYS A 223 -2.22 21.30 19.10
CA LYS A 223 -1.90 20.18 20.00
C LYS A 223 -0.62 19.46 19.64
N LEU A 224 -0.07 19.72 18.48
CA LEU A 224 1.21 19.22 18.01
C LEU A 224 1.99 20.37 17.36
N ARG A 225 3.30 20.31 17.39
CA ARG A 225 4.20 21.19 16.64
C ARG A 225 5.03 20.32 15.70
N ASN A 226 5.04 20.63 14.41
CA ASN A 226 5.95 20.01 13.46
C ASN A 226 7.35 20.61 13.65
N LEU A 227 8.38 19.77 13.62
CA LEU A 227 9.78 20.17 13.71
C LEU A 227 10.47 20.19 12.36
N ALA A 228 10.10 19.26 11.47
CA ALA A 228 10.60 19.16 10.11
C ALA A 228 9.73 18.22 9.26
N VAL A 229 9.85 18.33 7.94
CA VAL A 229 9.36 17.38 6.94
C VAL A 229 10.52 16.81 6.14
N PHE A 230 10.39 15.57 5.62
CA PHE A 230 11.45 14.93 4.84
C PHE A 230 11.46 15.42 3.39
N GLU A 231 11.65 16.71 3.25
CA GLU A 231 11.66 17.46 1.99
C GLU A 231 12.95 18.23 1.82
N ASN A 232 13.17 18.73 0.61
CA ASN A 232 14.33 19.53 0.25
C ASN A 232 14.07 21.04 0.39
N GLU A 233 12.80 21.44 0.27
CA GLU A 233 12.34 22.82 0.35
C GLU A 233 11.25 22.96 1.41
N PRO A 234 11.05 24.16 1.98
CA PRO A 234 9.96 24.42 2.91
C PRO A 234 8.61 24.15 2.24
N MET A 235 7.69 23.55 3.00
CA MET A 235 6.31 23.31 2.58
C MET A 235 5.36 24.21 3.37
N THR A 236 4.41 24.86 2.70
CA THR A 236 3.39 25.66 3.36
C THR A 236 2.00 25.06 3.15
N VAL A 237 1.28 24.82 4.23
CA VAL A 237 -0.10 24.31 4.23
C VAL A 237 -0.92 25.18 5.15
N GLU A 238 -1.95 25.84 4.61
CA GLU A 238 -2.90 26.69 5.38
C GLU A 238 -2.20 27.72 6.28
N GLY A 239 -1.12 28.34 5.79
CA GLY A 239 -0.33 29.32 6.52
C GLY A 239 0.66 28.74 7.52
N MET A 240 0.67 27.43 7.75
CA MET A 240 1.69 26.75 8.53
C MET A 240 2.90 26.43 7.64
N THR A 241 4.09 26.82 8.07
CA THR A 241 5.34 26.48 7.37
C THR A 241 5.99 25.27 8.04
N PHE A 242 6.31 24.27 7.23
CA PHE A 242 7.04 23.07 7.61
C PHE A 242 8.46 23.17 7.07
N GLU A 243 9.42 23.18 7.98
CA GLU A 243 10.84 23.28 7.61
C GLU A 243 11.34 21.97 6.99
N PRO A 244 12.18 22.03 5.95
CA PRO A 244 12.74 20.83 5.34
C PRO A 244 13.82 20.22 6.23
N ILE A 245 13.90 18.90 6.28
CA ILE A 245 14.91 18.19 7.08
C ILE A 245 16.34 18.49 6.57
N THR A 246 16.51 18.80 5.27
CA THR A 246 17.79 19.16 4.67
C THR A 246 18.40 20.42 5.25
N LYS A 247 17.60 21.30 5.88
CA LYS A 247 18.07 22.44 6.68
C LYS A 247 18.93 22.01 7.87
N TYR A 248 18.60 20.87 8.47
CA TYR A 248 19.24 20.35 9.69
C TYR A 248 20.25 19.24 9.38
N VAL A 249 19.98 18.42 8.38
CA VAL A 249 20.78 17.27 7.96
C VAL A 249 20.92 17.30 6.42
N PRO A 250 21.80 18.14 5.85
CA PRO A 250 21.96 18.26 4.38
C PRO A 250 22.30 16.93 3.68
N GLN A 251 22.88 15.98 4.42
CA GLN A 251 23.30 14.67 3.93
C GLN A 251 22.13 13.79 3.47
N VAL A 252 20.88 14.10 3.89
CA VAL A 252 19.70 13.35 3.42
C VAL A 252 19.19 13.82 2.05
N LYS A 253 19.77 14.86 1.46
CA LYS A 253 19.33 15.41 0.17
C LYS A 253 19.18 14.37 -0.94
N PRO A 254 20.05 13.36 -1.11
CA PRO A 254 19.85 12.32 -2.12
C PRO A 254 18.59 11.45 -1.94
N TYR A 255 17.99 11.47 -0.76
CA TYR A 255 16.79 10.70 -0.42
C TYR A 255 15.51 11.55 -0.42
N THR A 256 15.60 12.85 -0.73
CA THR A 256 14.45 13.76 -0.83
C THR A 256 13.93 13.86 -2.27
N PRO A 257 12.63 14.02 -2.47
CA PRO A 257 11.56 13.94 -1.47
C PRO A 257 11.34 12.51 -0.98
N PHE A 258 11.14 12.33 0.33
CA PHE A 258 10.83 11.02 0.92
C PHE A 258 9.34 10.92 1.21
N SER A 259 8.63 10.14 0.42
CA SER A 259 7.17 10.08 0.45
C SER A 259 6.63 8.69 0.74
N GLY A 260 5.52 8.65 1.47
CA GLY A 260 4.69 7.46 1.57
C GLY A 260 3.68 7.41 0.42
N ASP A 261 3.72 6.38 -0.43
CA ASP A 261 2.70 6.16 -1.45
C ASP A 261 1.66 5.17 -0.90
N ILE A 262 0.40 5.59 -0.91
CA ILE A 262 -0.74 4.73 -0.56
C ILE A 262 -1.27 4.08 -1.83
N SER A 263 -1.55 2.79 -1.79
CA SER A 263 -1.96 2.03 -2.97
C SER A 263 -3.05 1.01 -2.67
N ILE A 264 -3.90 0.76 -3.66
CA ILE A 264 -4.80 -0.39 -3.69
C ILE A 264 -4.16 -1.45 -4.59
N GLY A 265 -4.01 -2.67 -4.08
CA GLY A 265 -3.53 -3.83 -4.81
C GLY A 265 -4.66 -4.80 -5.13
N VAL A 266 -4.69 -5.28 -6.36
CA VAL A 266 -5.58 -6.36 -6.82
C VAL A 266 -4.70 -7.53 -7.25
N ARG A 267 -5.13 -8.77 -6.97
CA ARG A 267 -4.36 -9.94 -7.41
C ARG A 267 -4.11 -9.89 -8.91
N ARG A 268 -2.84 -9.98 -9.29
CA ARG A 268 -2.39 -9.87 -10.69
C ARG A 268 -2.99 -10.93 -11.61
N GLU A 269 -3.32 -12.10 -11.05
CA GLU A 269 -3.93 -13.22 -11.77
C GLU A 269 -5.39 -13.00 -12.14
N ALA A 270 -6.05 -11.94 -11.63
CA ALA A 270 -7.43 -11.62 -11.98
C ALA A 270 -7.59 -11.50 -13.50
N PRO A 271 -8.78 -11.83 -14.04
CA PRO A 271 -9.05 -11.71 -15.49
C PRO A 271 -8.71 -10.30 -16.00
N VAL A 272 -8.08 -10.23 -17.17
CA VAL A 272 -7.60 -8.96 -17.73
C VAL A 272 -8.72 -7.94 -17.90
N GLU A 273 -9.92 -8.39 -18.30
CA GLU A 273 -11.06 -7.49 -18.48
C GLU A 273 -11.53 -6.89 -17.14
N ILE A 274 -11.42 -7.63 -16.05
CA ILE A 274 -11.69 -7.10 -14.70
C ILE A 274 -10.64 -6.07 -14.31
N LEU A 275 -9.35 -6.36 -14.52
CA LEU A 275 -8.28 -5.41 -14.25
C LEU A 275 -8.42 -4.12 -15.08
N LYS A 276 -8.83 -4.22 -16.35
CA LYS A 276 -9.14 -3.06 -17.20
C LYS A 276 -10.31 -2.25 -16.66
N ALA A 277 -11.39 -2.90 -16.23
CA ALA A 277 -12.55 -2.22 -15.65
C ALA A 277 -12.17 -1.47 -14.35
N ILE A 278 -11.35 -2.11 -13.49
CA ILE A 278 -10.82 -1.48 -12.27
C ILE A 278 -9.94 -0.27 -12.64
N TYR A 279 -9.07 -0.40 -13.65
CA TYR A 279 -8.20 0.71 -14.07
C TYR A 279 -9.00 1.90 -14.64
N GLN A 280 -10.05 1.65 -15.40
CA GLN A 280 -10.92 2.72 -15.89
C GLN A 280 -11.66 3.42 -14.73
N ALA A 281 -12.13 2.66 -13.75
CA ALA A 281 -12.74 3.22 -12.55
C ALA A 281 -11.73 4.01 -11.69
N TYR A 282 -10.50 3.52 -11.59
CA TYR A 282 -9.39 4.21 -10.93
C TYR A 282 -9.11 5.58 -11.53
N LEU A 283 -9.03 5.68 -12.86
CA LEU A 283 -8.82 6.97 -13.53
C LEU A 283 -9.96 7.95 -13.23
N LYS A 284 -11.23 7.48 -13.31
CA LYS A 284 -12.41 8.31 -13.01
C LYS A 284 -12.48 8.71 -11.53
N ALA A 285 -12.02 7.86 -10.61
CA ALA A 285 -12.02 8.19 -9.19
C ALA A 285 -11.14 9.41 -8.86
N TYR A 286 -10.06 9.62 -9.60
CA TYR A 286 -9.22 10.80 -9.47
C TYR A 286 -9.87 12.11 -9.94
N GLU A 287 -10.94 12.04 -10.72
CA GLU A 287 -11.74 13.18 -11.14
C GLU A 287 -12.80 13.57 -10.09
N SER A 288 -12.99 12.73 -9.06
CA SER A 288 -13.97 12.95 -8.00
C SER A 288 -13.65 14.21 -7.17
N PRO A 289 -14.54 15.22 -7.12
CA PRO A 289 -14.34 16.37 -6.25
C PRO A 289 -14.24 16.00 -4.77
N ARG A 290 -14.99 14.98 -4.34
CA ARG A 290 -14.95 14.47 -2.97
C ARG A 290 -13.56 13.89 -2.64
N TYR A 291 -12.94 13.17 -3.57
CA TYR A 291 -11.60 12.63 -3.33
C TYR A 291 -10.54 13.73 -3.36
N ALA A 292 -10.68 14.71 -4.24
CA ALA A 292 -9.81 15.89 -4.24
C ALA A 292 -9.84 16.63 -2.89
N GLU A 293 -11.03 16.75 -2.29
CA GLU A 293 -11.17 17.36 -0.96
C GLU A 293 -10.50 16.50 0.14
N ILE A 294 -10.63 15.17 0.10
CA ILE A 294 -9.94 14.27 1.03
C ILE A 294 -8.41 14.44 0.93
N LEU A 295 -7.86 14.52 -0.28
CA LEU A 295 -6.44 14.79 -0.49
C LEU A 295 -6.03 16.12 0.13
N LYS A 296 -6.78 17.19 -0.14
CA LYS A 296 -6.49 18.54 0.37
C LYS A 296 -6.54 18.58 1.90
N GLN A 297 -7.62 18.07 2.51
CA GLN A 297 -7.82 18.09 3.96
C GLN A 297 -6.72 17.31 4.70
N ASN A 298 -6.22 16.24 4.11
CA ASN A 298 -5.20 15.38 4.70
C ASN A 298 -3.78 15.63 4.16
N VAL A 299 -3.56 16.74 3.48
CA VAL A 299 -2.22 17.10 2.94
C VAL A 299 -1.62 15.97 2.08
N GLY A 300 -2.49 15.28 1.35
CA GLY A 300 -2.09 14.28 0.37
C GLY A 300 -2.04 14.86 -1.04
N TYR A 301 -1.35 14.18 -1.94
CA TYR A 301 -1.27 14.59 -3.35
C TYR A 301 -1.54 13.43 -4.30
N LYS A 302 -1.93 13.76 -5.54
CA LYS A 302 -2.22 12.77 -6.58
C LYS A 302 -0.96 12.05 -7.03
N VAL A 303 -1.04 10.72 -7.20
CA VAL A 303 0.03 9.86 -7.72
C VAL A 303 -0.51 8.93 -8.81
N ILE A 304 -1.07 9.53 -9.86
CA ILE A 304 -1.59 8.77 -10.99
C ILE A 304 -0.43 8.06 -11.67
N SER A 305 -0.58 6.76 -11.91
CA SER A 305 0.41 5.94 -12.57
C SER A 305 -0.28 4.95 -13.49
N ASN A 306 0.28 4.73 -14.68
CA ASN A 306 -0.18 3.63 -15.52
C ASN A 306 0.28 2.27 -14.95
N PRO A 307 -0.32 1.16 -15.40
CA PRO A 307 -0.01 -0.15 -14.85
C PRO A 307 1.47 -0.58 -14.97
N LEU A 308 2.13 -0.28 -16.09
CA LEU A 308 3.54 -0.63 -16.31
C LEU A 308 4.47 0.20 -15.42
N GLU A 309 4.19 1.48 -15.28
CA GLU A 309 4.92 2.35 -14.35
C GLU A 309 4.75 1.91 -12.90
N SER A 310 3.53 1.51 -12.50
CA SER A 310 3.27 1.00 -11.15
C SER A 310 4.07 -0.27 -10.87
N ASP A 311 4.17 -1.18 -11.83
CA ASP A 311 4.96 -2.40 -11.71
C ASP A 311 6.46 -2.10 -11.57
N LYS A 312 7.00 -1.25 -12.45
CA LYS A 312 8.41 -0.82 -12.41
C LYS A 312 8.72 -0.11 -11.08
N LYS A 313 7.83 0.79 -10.66
CA LYS A 313 7.95 1.54 -9.42
C LYS A 313 7.92 0.62 -8.19
N ALA A 314 7.04 -0.39 -8.18
CA ALA A 314 6.98 -1.38 -7.11
C ALA A 314 8.29 -2.19 -7.00
N ALA A 315 8.84 -2.63 -8.13
CA ALA A 315 10.10 -3.36 -8.19
C ALA A 315 11.29 -2.48 -7.76
N PHE A 316 11.38 -1.26 -8.28
CA PHE A 316 12.45 -0.33 -7.94
C PHE A 316 12.44 0.03 -6.44
N ARG A 317 11.26 0.34 -5.89
CA ARG A 317 11.14 0.69 -4.48
C ARG A 317 11.51 -0.48 -3.56
N GLU A 318 11.17 -1.72 -3.92
CA GLU A 318 11.61 -2.87 -3.15
C GLU A 318 13.12 -3.05 -3.19
N CYS A 319 13.73 -2.87 -4.37
CA CYS A 319 15.18 -2.93 -4.56
C CYS A 319 15.89 -1.89 -3.66
N VAL A 320 15.45 -0.64 -3.70
CA VAL A 320 16.01 0.45 -2.88
C VAL A 320 15.84 0.16 -1.38
N THR A 321 14.62 -0.21 -0.96
CA THR A 321 14.35 -0.51 0.46
C THR A 321 15.15 -1.68 0.98
N ALA A 322 15.27 -2.76 0.20
CA ALA A 322 16.06 -3.92 0.60
C ALA A 322 17.55 -3.57 0.78
N SER A 323 18.10 -2.72 -0.10
CA SER A 323 19.46 -2.20 0.01
C SER A 323 19.64 -1.33 1.25
N ILE A 324 18.73 -0.38 1.48
CA ILE A 324 18.76 0.50 2.65
C ILE A 324 18.66 -0.33 3.95
N PHE A 325 17.75 -1.29 4.01
CA PHE A 325 17.58 -2.14 5.19
C PHE A 325 18.81 -3.01 5.48
N LYS A 326 19.49 -3.48 4.44
CA LYS A 326 20.78 -4.17 4.59
C LYS A 326 21.84 -3.23 5.18
N GLU A 327 21.96 -2.03 4.63
CA GLU A 327 22.91 -1.02 5.12
C GLU A 327 22.64 -0.56 6.56
N LEU A 328 21.36 -0.51 6.96
CA LEU A 328 20.94 -0.19 8.32
C LEU A 328 21.02 -1.38 9.29
N GLY A 329 21.32 -2.59 8.81
CA GLY A 329 21.39 -3.81 9.62
C GLY A 329 20.03 -4.31 10.11
N ILE A 330 18.91 -3.87 9.49
CA ILE A 330 17.55 -4.26 9.87
C ILE A 330 16.91 -5.29 8.91
N ALA A 331 17.50 -5.51 7.72
CA ALA A 331 17.06 -6.55 6.80
C ALA A 331 17.14 -7.93 7.48
N LYS A 332 16.10 -8.74 7.29
CA LYS A 332 16.06 -10.13 7.74
C LYS A 332 16.44 -11.11 6.62
N ILE A 333 16.29 -10.67 5.37
CA ILE A 333 16.65 -11.44 4.17
C ILE A 333 17.56 -10.56 3.32
N ASP A 334 18.68 -11.09 2.87
CA ASP A 334 19.61 -10.34 2.02
C ASP A 334 18.97 -10.02 0.66
N PRO A 335 19.16 -8.82 0.09
CA PRO A 335 18.62 -8.47 -1.23
C PRO A 335 18.99 -9.47 -2.34
N SER A 336 20.19 -10.05 -2.29
CA SER A 336 20.63 -11.04 -3.27
C SER A 336 19.83 -12.35 -3.20
N GLU A 337 19.42 -12.78 -2.00
CA GLU A 337 18.55 -13.95 -1.80
C GLU A 337 17.13 -13.69 -2.34
N LEU A 338 16.72 -12.42 -2.38
CA LEU A 338 15.45 -11.98 -2.97
C LEU A 338 15.50 -11.86 -4.50
N GLY A 339 16.69 -12.07 -5.11
CA GLY A 339 16.90 -11.88 -6.54
C GLY A 339 16.82 -10.41 -6.98
N LEU A 340 17.08 -9.46 -6.06
CA LEU A 340 17.06 -8.03 -6.33
C LEU A 340 18.45 -7.55 -6.71
N PRO A 341 18.59 -6.67 -7.73
CA PRO A 341 19.85 -6.03 -8.07
C PRO A 341 20.19 -4.95 -7.03
N ARG A 342 21.38 -4.41 -7.12
CA ARG A 342 21.69 -3.14 -6.45
C ARG A 342 20.90 -1.99 -7.12
N PRO A 343 20.54 -0.92 -6.40
CA PRO A 343 19.73 0.17 -6.95
C PRO A 343 20.31 0.79 -8.24
N GLU A 344 21.63 0.95 -8.30
CA GLU A 344 22.35 1.49 -9.46
C GLU A 344 22.36 0.55 -10.68
N GLU A 345 22.06 -0.71 -10.48
CA GLU A 345 21.97 -1.74 -11.55
C GLU A 345 20.54 -1.99 -12.00
N PHE A 346 19.54 -1.37 -11.35
CA PHE A 346 18.12 -1.63 -11.56
C PHE A 346 17.68 -1.48 -13.02
N GLU A 347 18.09 -0.42 -13.69
CA GLU A 347 17.68 -0.16 -15.08
C GLU A 347 18.20 -1.21 -16.07
N LYS A 348 19.32 -1.88 -15.77
CA LYS A 348 19.85 -2.99 -16.57
C LYS A 348 19.13 -4.30 -16.27
N TRP A 349 18.62 -4.45 -15.05
CA TRP A 349 17.90 -5.64 -14.59
C TRP A 349 16.42 -5.62 -14.99
N TRP A 350 15.77 -4.43 -15.05
CA TRP A 350 14.35 -4.31 -15.35
C TRP A 350 14.06 -4.28 -16.86
N PRO A 351 13.07 -5.04 -17.36
CA PRO A 351 12.26 -6.02 -16.62
C PRO A 351 12.99 -7.37 -16.46
N PRO A 352 12.76 -8.10 -15.37
CA PRO A 352 13.31 -9.46 -15.25
C PRO A 352 12.71 -10.40 -16.32
N LYS A 353 13.46 -11.44 -16.69
CA LYS A 353 13.12 -12.34 -17.82
C LYS A 353 11.73 -12.98 -17.72
N ASP A 354 11.23 -13.20 -16.50
CA ASP A 354 9.93 -13.81 -16.24
C ASP A 354 8.80 -12.79 -16.03
N TYR A 355 9.09 -11.49 -16.16
CA TYR A 355 8.08 -10.44 -16.07
C TYR A 355 7.14 -10.47 -17.27
N LYS A 356 5.83 -10.46 -16.99
CA LYS A 356 4.77 -10.36 -17.98
C LYS A 356 3.77 -9.29 -17.57
N PRO A 357 3.65 -8.19 -18.32
CA PRO A 357 2.63 -7.17 -18.04
C PRO A 357 1.22 -7.78 -18.19
N ARG A 358 0.29 -7.34 -17.36
CA ARG A 358 -1.13 -7.75 -17.45
C ARG A 358 -2.00 -6.69 -18.11
N LEU A 359 -1.66 -5.43 -17.85
CA LEU A 359 -2.26 -4.26 -18.49
C LEU A 359 -1.15 -3.48 -19.20
N THR A 360 -1.42 -3.08 -20.41
CA THR A 360 -0.52 -2.26 -21.25
C THR A 360 -1.23 -0.97 -21.64
#